data_4ed2ebc23865c98dd5dc5118e1e7d52f
#
_entry.id   4ed2ebc23865c98dd5dc5118e1e7d52f
#
_cell.length_a   1.000
_cell.length_b   1.000
_cell.length_c   1.000
_cell.angle_alpha   90.00
_cell.angle_beta   90.00
_cell.angle_gamma   90.00
#
_symmetry.space_group_name_H-M   'P 1'
#
loop_
_entity.id
_entity.type
_entity.pdbx_description
1 polymer ?
#
loop_
_entity_poly.entity_id
_entity_poly.type
_entity_poly.pdbx_seq_one_letter_code
_entity_poly.pdbx_strand_id
1 'polypeptide(L)'
;GDSGNKAVNPDGPTLAIEETPDSQSTTNEKGELTAEEVAKKVKPSIVGVIVSETAQNNMMGQNQSESGEGTGIIMGEDKTGKYTYIITCAHVISGNNVKATVQLEDGTSYDADVVGYDERSDVGVLRIKASGLQAATFGDSSKLAVGQQVFAIGNPLGTEFFGTLTGGFVSA
;
A
#
# COMPACT_ATOMS: atom_id res chain seq x y z
N GLY A 1 -5.08 33.02 -1.96
CA GLY A 1 -6.15 32.24 -2.55
C GLY A 1 -6.17 30.88 -1.91
N ASP A 2 -7.12 30.69 -1.07
CA ASP A 2 -7.44 29.56 -0.23
C ASP A 2 -7.64 28.29 -1.09
N SER A 3 -6.76 27.32 -0.97
CA SER A 3 -6.93 26.01 -1.59
C SER A 3 -7.76 25.14 -0.66
N GLY A 4 -9.07 25.15 -0.93
CA GLY A 4 -10.05 24.40 -0.18
C GLY A 4 -9.73 22.90 -0.05
N ASN A 5 -9.48 22.54 1.16
CA ASN A 5 -9.45 21.18 1.64
C ASN A 5 -10.87 20.61 1.51
N LYS A 6 -11.10 19.74 0.55
CA LYS A 6 -12.42 19.14 0.35
C LYS A 6 -12.70 18.10 1.41
N ALA A 7 -13.78 18.32 2.05
CA ALA A 7 -14.49 17.56 3.06
C ALA A 7 -14.14 16.07 3.12
N VAL A 8 -13.47 15.72 4.20
CA VAL A 8 -13.44 14.39 4.76
C VAL A 8 -14.87 14.02 5.14
N ASN A 9 -15.36 12.88 4.67
CA ASN A 9 -16.63 12.34 5.10
C ASN A 9 -16.61 12.24 6.64
N PRO A 10 -17.51 12.91 7.38
CA PRO A 10 -17.47 12.97 8.84
C PRO A 10 -17.67 11.59 9.50
N ASP A 11 -18.18 10.62 8.78
CA ASP A 11 -18.42 9.25 9.24
C ASP A 11 -17.35 8.25 8.78
N GLY A 12 -16.32 8.71 8.05
CA GLY A 12 -15.21 7.88 7.60
C GLY A 12 -14.19 7.62 8.71
N PRO A 13 -13.42 6.51 8.63
CA PRO A 13 -12.33 6.26 9.56
C PRO A 13 -11.29 7.37 9.45
N THR A 14 -10.95 7.98 10.57
CA THR A 14 -9.86 8.94 10.61
C THR A 14 -8.55 8.20 10.81
N LEU A 15 -7.68 8.26 9.81
CA LEU A 15 -6.33 7.71 9.86
C LEU A 15 -5.37 8.76 10.39
N ALA A 16 -4.47 8.36 11.28
CA ALA A 16 -3.27 9.13 11.58
C ALA A 16 -2.23 8.78 10.48
N ILE A 17 -2.07 9.66 9.51
CA ILE A 17 -1.03 9.52 8.50
C ILE A 17 0.22 10.19 9.01
N GLU A 18 1.31 9.44 9.10
CA GLU A 18 2.61 9.97 9.47
C GLU A 18 3.24 10.65 8.23
N GLU A 19 3.34 11.98 8.27
CA GLU A 19 4.00 12.73 7.22
C GLU A 19 5.48 12.89 7.53
N THR A 20 6.32 12.94 6.49
CA THR A 20 7.74 13.23 6.66
C THR A 20 7.89 14.63 7.26
N PRO A 21 8.55 14.80 8.41
CA PRO A 21 8.91 16.14 8.89
C PRO A 21 9.74 16.83 7.82
N ASP A 22 9.49 18.12 7.62
CA ASP A 22 10.26 18.95 6.71
C ASP A 22 11.76 18.75 6.99
N SER A 23 12.41 18.02 6.09
CA SER A 23 13.84 17.75 5.97
C SER A 23 14.70 17.89 7.23
N GLN A 24 14.80 16.80 8.00
CA GLN A 24 16.06 16.46 8.65
C GLN A 24 16.43 15.04 8.26
N SER A 25 17.09 14.91 7.12
CA SER A 25 17.62 13.66 6.63
C SER A 25 18.81 13.22 7.48
N THR A 26 18.73 12.04 8.06
CA THR A 26 19.90 11.31 8.52
C THR A 26 20.56 10.67 7.30
N THR A 27 21.72 11.11 6.94
CA THR A 27 22.27 10.90 5.60
C THR A 27 23.70 10.42 5.68
N ASN A 28 24.14 9.75 4.58
CA ASN A 28 25.56 9.59 4.30
C ASN A 28 26.25 10.97 4.28
N GLU A 29 27.55 11.07 4.05
CA GLU A 29 28.30 12.34 3.99
C GLU A 29 27.68 13.41 3.05
N LYS A 30 26.65 13.07 2.30
CA LYS A 30 25.86 13.93 1.40
C LYS A 30 24.40 14.12 1.80
N GLY A 31 23.96 13.55 2.91
CA GLY A 31 22.60 13.74 3.32
C GLY A 31 21.56 12.75 2.73
N GLU A 32 21.95 11.65 2.10
CA GLU A 32 21.02 10.73 1.43
C GLU A 32 21.08 9.34 2.07
N LEU A 33 19.93 8.68 2.22
CA LEU A 33 19.85 7.29 2.62
C LEU A 33 20.42 6.40 1.50
N THR A 34 21.16 5.38 1.87
CA THR A 34 21.57 4.33 0.93
C THR A 34 20.37 3.48 0.51
N ALA A 35 20.44 2.78 -0.61
CA ALA A 35 19.40 1.86 -1.05
C ALA A 35 19.07 0.80 0.00
N GLU A 36 20.09 0.31 0.72
CA GLU A 36 19.91 -0.65 1.81
C GLU A 36 19.12 -0.06 2.99
N GLU A 37 19.44 1.17 3.39
CA GLU A 37 18.74 1.88 4.46
C GLU A 37 17.30 2.20 4.08
N VAL A 38 17.06 2.61 2.84
CA VAL A 38 15.69 2.81 2.30
C VAL A 38 14.91 1.50 2.35
N ALA A 39 15.49 0.41 1.86
CA ALA A 39 14.85 -0.90 1.88
C ALA A 39 14.50 -1.34 3.32
N LYS A 40 15.46 -1.24 4.24
CA LYS A 40 15.28 -1.60 5.64
C LYS A 40 14.19 -0.78 6.33
N LYS A 41 14.11 0.51 6.00
CA LYS A 41 13.11 1.42 6.56
C LYS A 41 11.71 1.18 6.01
N VAL A 42 11.58 0.89 4.71
CA VAL A 42 10.30 0.89 4.00
C VAL A 42 9.67 -0.51 3.90
N LYS A 43 10.46 -1.56 3.75
CA LYS A 43 9.94 -2.94 3.59
C LYS A 43 8.91 -3.36 4.64
N PRO A 44 9.05 -3.04 5.94
CA PRO A 44 8.05 -3.41 6.94
C PRO A 44 6.66 -2.80 6.70
N SER A 45 6.57 -1.74 5.89
CA SER A 45 5.32 -1.08 5.51
C SER A 45 4.74 -1.57 4.18
N ILE A 46 5.44 -2.49 3.49
CA ILE A 46 4.99 -3.10 2.24
C ILE A 46 4.35 -4.45 2.54
N VAL A 47 3.25 -4.74 1.89
CA VAL A 47 2.50 -5.99 2.05
C VAL A 47 2.16 -6.60 0.70
N GLY A 48 2.03 -7.92 0.65
CA GLY A 48 1.42 -8.62 -0.46
C GLY A 48 -0.10 -8.53 -0.37
N VAL A 49 -0.76 -8.35 -1.50
CA VAL A 49 -2.22 -8.40 -1.62
C VAL A 49 -2.56 -9.56 -2.53
N ILE A 50 -3.27 -10.55 -1.99
CA ILE A 50 -3.69 -11.74 -2.71
C ILE A 50 -5.21 -11.67 -2.82
N VAL A 51 -5.72 -11.80 -4.03
CA VAL A 51 -7.17 -11.78 -4.28
C VAL A 51 -7.61 -13.06 -4.96
N SER A 52 -8.78 -13.54 -4.59
CA SER A 52 -9.46 -14.64 -5.26
C SER A 52 -10.88 -14.23 -5.59
N GLU A 53 -11.29 -14.44 -6.83
CA GLU A 53 -12.67 -14.29 -7.25
C GLU A 53 -13.36 -15.65 -7.24
N THR A 54 -14.52 -15.71 -6.58
CA THR A 54 -15.35 -16.91 -6.65
C THR A 54 -16.26 -16.77 -7.86
N ALA A 55 -15.97 -17.47 -8.93
CA ALA A 55 -16.87 -17.53 -10.07
C ALA A 55 -18.22 -18.14 -9.63
N GLN A 56 -19.31 -17.42 -9.90
CA GLN A 56 -20.65 -17.96 -9.72
C GLN A 56 -20.83 -19.16 -10.65
N ASN A 57 -21.31 -20.24 -10.07
CA ASN A 57 -21.62 -21.51 -10.68
C ASN A 57 -22.10 -21.40 -12.13
N ASN A 58 -21.27 -21.80 -13.08
CA ASN A 58 -21.75 -22.31 -14.33
C ASN A 58 -22.28 -23.74 -14.11
N MET A 59 -23.37 -24.09 -14.75
CA MET A 59 -24.13 -25.37 -14.65
C MET A 59 -23.30 -26.64 -14.84
N MET A 60 -21.97 -26.57 -14.89
CA MET A 60 -21.04 -27.67 -15.14
C MET A 60 -20.01 -27.91 -14.02
N GLY A 61 -20.18 -27.32 -12.84
CA GLY A 61 -19.48 -27.78 -11.65
C GLY A 61 -17.96 -27.54 -11.60
N GLN A 62 -17.39 -26.67 -12.43
CA GLN A 62 -15.99 -26.25 -12.31
C GLN A 62 -15.94 -24.86 -11.69
N ASN A 63 -15.56 -24.82 -10.42
CA ASN A 63 -15.16 -23.59 -9.74
C ASN A 63 -13.79 -23.18 -10.28
N GLN A 64 -13.75 -22.27 -11.24
CA GLN A 64 -12.52 -21.56 -11.57
C GLN A 64 -12.42 -20.36 -10.61
N SER A 65 -11.51 -20.44 -9.67
CA SER A 65 -11.08 -19.28 -8.89
C SER A 65 -9.93 -18.63 -9.64
N GLU A 66 -10.14 -17.45 -10.18
CA GLU A 66 -9.03 -16.61 -10.63
C GLU A 66 -8.37 -16.00 -9.40
N SER A 67 -7.06 -16.13 -9.29
CA SER A 67 -6.27 -15.49 -8.24
C SER A 67 -5.39 -14.41 -8.87
N GLY A 68 -5.40 -13.23 -8.25
CA GLY A 68 -4.52 -12.12 -8.59
C GLY A 68 -3.63 -11.78 -7.41
N GLU A 69 -2.48 -11.20 -7.70
CA GLU A 69 -1.54 -10.73 -6.69
C GLU A 69 -1.16 -9.28 -6.97
N GLY A 70 -0.90 -8.53 -5.91
CA GLY A 70 -0.46 -7.14 -5.99
C GLY A 70 0.32 -6.74 -4.76
N THR A 71 0.65 -5.46 -4.71
CA THR A 71 1.37 -4.84 -3.60
C THR A 71 0.45 -3.89 -2.86
N GLY A 72 0.58 -3.84 -1.55
CA GLY A 72 -0.07 -2.85 -0.69
C GLY A 72 0.93 -2.10 0.17
N ILE A 73 0.49 -0.97 0.68
CA ILE A 73 1.24 -0.09 1.57
C ILE A 73 0.42 0.13 2.83
N ILE A 74 1.01 -0.11 3.99
CA ILE A 74 0.36 0.18 5.27
C ILE A 74 0.27 1.69 5.46
N MET A 75 -0.96 2.21 5.54
CA MET A 75 -1.23 3.64 5.73
C MET A 75 -1.21 4.03 7.20
N GLY A 76 -1.78 3.20 8.07
CA GLY A 76 -1.93 3.48 9.49
C GLY A 76 -3.13 2.77 10.10
N GLU A 77 -3.33 3.00 11.39
CA GLU A 77 -4.44 2.46 12.16
C GLU A 77 -5.61 3.44 12.23
N ASP A 78 -6.80 2.92 12.43
CA ASP A 78 -7.94 3.75 12.82
C ASP A 78 -7.80 4.24 14.27
N LYS A 79 -8.63 5.21 14.66
CA LYS A 79 -8.60 5.77 16.02
C LYS A 79 -8.86 4.75 17.12
N THR A 80 -9.50 3.62 16.82
CA THR A 80 -9.80 2.57 17.79
C THR A 80 -8.64 1.62 18.01
N GLY A 81 -7.63 1.63 17.11
CA GLY A 81 -6.50 0.70 17.10
C GLY A 81 -6.91 -0.74 16.77
N LYS A 82 -8.11 -0.96 16.21
CA LYS A 82 -8.59 -2.29 15.85
C LYS A 82 -8.28 -2.68 14.42
N TYR A 83 -8.19 -1.69 13.53
CA TYR A 83 -8.02 -1.89 12.10
C TYR A 83 -6.82 -1.14 11.60
N THR A 84 -6.08 -1.80 10.72
CA THR A 84 -5.01 -1.20 9.92
C THR A 84 -5.50 -1.07 8.48
N TYR A 85 -5.25 0.09 7.88
CA TYR A 85 -5.65 0.41 6.51
C TYR A 85 -4.46 0.29 5.57
N ILE A 86 -4.75 -0.22 4.36
CA ILE A 86 -3.75 -0.54 3.35
C ILE A 86 -4.21 0.06 2.03
N ILE A 87 -3.32 0.82 1.40
CA ILE A 87 -3.52 1.32 0.04
C ILE A 87 -2.97 0.33 -0.97
N THR A 88 -3.70 0.10 -2.04
CA THR A 88 -3.29 -0.74 -3.16
C THR A 88 -3.86 -0.19 -4.47
N CYS A 89 -3.63 -0.87 -5.59
CA CYS A 89 -4.24 -0.50 -6.86
C CYS A 89 -5.69 -0.99 -6.95
N ALA A 90 -6.58 -0.14 -7.52
CA ALA A 90 -7.98 -0.49 -7.68
C ALA A 90 -8.16 -1.75 -8.54
N HIS A 91 -7.41 -1.90 -9.65
CA HIS A 91 -7.51 -3.06 -10.53
C HIS A 91 -7.14 -4.40 -9.85
N VAL A 92 -6.43 -4.37 -8.72
CA VAL A 92 -6.12 -5.58 -7.93
C VAL A 92 -7.35 -6.08 -7.17
N ILE A 93 -8.17 -5.15 -6.66
CA ILE A 93 -9.28 -5.43 -5.74
C ILE A 93 -10.66 -5.15 -6.32
N SER A 94 -10.74 -4.63 -7.53
CA SER A 94 -11.99 -4.43 -8.26
C SER A 94 -12.50 -5.78 -8.79
N GLY A 95 -13.76 -6.06 -8.57
CA GLY A 95 -14.39 -7.31 -9.02
C GLY A 95 -15.64 -7.64 -8.20
N ASN A 96 -16.39 -8.61 -8.68
CA ASN A 96 -17.56 -9.11 -7.96
C ASN A 96 -17.13 -10.28 -7.04
N ASN A 97 -17.50 -10.20 -5.77
CA ASN A 97 -17.18 -11.25 -4.78
C ASN A 97 -15.67 -11.50 -4.58
N VAL A 98 -14.88 -10.43 -4.58
CA VAL A 98 -13.45 -10.47 -4.32
C VAL A 98 -13.21 -10.82 -2.86
N LYS A 99 -12.45 -11.89 -2.62
CA LYS A 99 -11.82 -12.19 -1.33
C LYS A 99 -10.40 -11.69 -1.37
N ALA A 100 -10.04 -10.76 -0.47
CA ALA A 100 -8.69 -10.23 -0.36
C ALA A 100 -8.01 -10.76 0.91
N THR A 101 -6.73 -11.07 0.79
CA THR A 101 -5.83 -11.44 1.88
C THR A 101 -4.61 -10.54 1.81
N VAL A 102 -4.20 -10.01 2.94
CA VAL A 102 -2.97 -9.22 3.08
C VAL A 102 -1.92 -10.05 3.76
N GLN A 103 -0.74 -10.14 3.17
CA GLN A 103 0.40 -10.87 3.72
C GLN A 103 1.54 -9.93 4.05
N LEU A 104 2.04 -10.03 5.28
CA LEU A 104 3.18 -9.27 5.77
C LEU A 104 4.51 -9.91 5.33
N GLU A 105 5.60 -9.17 5.48
CA GLU A 105 6.97 -9.63 5.18
C GLU A 105 7.34 -10.91 5.95
N ASP A 106 6.88 -11.07 7.18
CA ASP A 106 7.13 -12.25 8.02
C ASP A 106 6.26 -13.47 7.66
N GLY A 107 5.41 -13.36 6.63
CA GLY A 107 4.49 -14.40 6.19
C GLY A 107 3.15 -14.42 6.92
N THR A 108 2.93 -13.57 7.90
CA THR A 108 1.63 -13.45 8.58
C THR A 108 0.58 -12.95 7.60
N SER A 109 -0.57 -13.61 7.57
CA SER A 109 -1.68 -13.29 6.66
C SER A 109 -2.93 -12.87 7.42
N TYR A 110 -3.65 -11.92 6.87
CA TYR A 110 -4.90 -11.38 7.40
C TYR A 110 -5.96 -11.37 6.32
N ASP A 111 -7.18 -11.76 6.67
CA ASP A 111 -8.34 -11.50 5.82
C ASP A 111 -8.54 -9.98 5.74
N ALA A 112 -8.81 -9.48 4.55
CA ALA A 112 -8.98 -8.06 4.31
C ALA A 112 -10.37 -7.73 3.78
N ASP A 113 -10.96 -6.67 4.31
CA ASP A 113 -12.18 -6.08 3.78
C ASP A 113 -11.82 -5.02 2.74
N VAL A 114 -12.51 -5.01 1.60
CA VAL A 114 -12.43 -3.92 0.64
C VAL A 114 -13.22 -2.73 1.18
N VAL A 115 -12.54 -1.64 1.51
CA VAL A 115 -13.18 -0.41 2.01
C VAL A 115 -13.78 0.38 0.84
N GLY A 116 -13.05 0.44 -0.27
CA GLY A 116 -13.46 1.12 -1.49
C GLY A 116 -12.31 1.25 -2.48
N TYR A 117 -12.64 1.69 -3.68
CA TYR A 117 -11.66 1.95 -4.73
C TYR A 117 -12.19 2.97 -5.74
N ASP A 118 -11.27 3.61 -6.44
CA ASP A 118 -11.53 4.49 -7.57
C ASP A 118 -10.74 4.02 -8.79
N GLU A 119 -11.45 3.56 -9.82
CA GLU A 119 -10.85 3.04 -11.06
C GLU A 119 -10.15 4.13 -11.88
N ARG A 120 -10.55 5.38 -11.74
CA ARG A 120 -9.96 6.49 -12.52
C ARG A 120 -8.55 6.82 -12.06
N SER A 121 -8.32 6.79 -10.76
CA SER A 121 -7.00 7.00 -10.15
C SER A 121 -6.23 5.70 -9.94
N ASP A 122 -6.90 4.55 -10.15
CA ASP A 122 -6.38 3.22 -9.82
C ASP A 122 -5.94 3.08 -8.35
N VAL A 123 -6.69 3.69 -7.44
CA VAL A 123 -6.41 3.63 -6.01
C VAL A 123 -7.50 2.84 -5.30
N GLY A 124 -7.09 1.91 -4.45
CA GLY A 124 -7.98 1.12 -3.62
C GLY A 124 -7.52 1.07 -2.17
N VAL A 125 -8.45 0.82 -1.26
CA VAL A 125 -8.19 0.73 0.17
C VAL A 125 -8.76 -0.57 0.72
N LEU A 126 -7.92 -1.29 1.44
CA LEU A 126 -8.26 -2.46 2.24
C LEU A 126 -8.13 -2.12 3.72
N ARG A 127 -8.82 -2.89 4.56
CA ARG A 127 -8.59 -2.90 6.00
C ARG A 127 -8.44 -4.31 6.52
N ILE A 128 -7.59 -4.48 7.51
CA ILE A 128 -7.36 -5.73 8.22
C ILE A 128 -7.53 -5.54 9.72
N LYS A 129 -7.91 -6.59 10.43
CA LYS A 129 -7.97 -6.60 11.90
C LYS A 129 -6.57 -6.86 12.46
N ALA A 130 -5.77 -5.82 12.54
CA ALA A 130 -4.41 -5.85 13.07
C ALA A 130 -4.05 -4.51 13.70
N SER A 131 -3.12 -4.52 14.62
CA SER A 131 -2.56 -3.35 15.28
C SER A 131 -1.06 -3.47 15.44
N GLY A 132 -0.37 -2.37 15.71
CA GLY A 132 1.07 -2.34 15.94
C GLY A 132 1.92 -2.57 14.69
N LEU A 133 1.33 -2.46 13.49
CA LEU A 133 2.07 -2.57 12.23
C LEU A 133 2.73 -1.23 11.89
N GLN A 134 3.88 -1.30 11.23
CA GLN A 134 4.60 -0.11 10.83
C GLN A 134 3.93 0.53 9.61
N ALA A 135 3.40 1.74 9.78
CA ALA A 135 2.89 2.54 8.67
C ALA A 135 4.03 3.15 7.84
N ALA A 136 3.78 3.31 6.55
CA ALA A 136 4.66 4.09 5.69
C ALA A 136 4.57 5.58 6.02
N THR A 137 5.68 6.29 5.89
CA THR A 137 5.71 7.74 5.97
C THR A 137 5.46 8.31 4.57
N PHE A 138 4.45 9.16 4.43
CA PHE A 138 4.08 9.75 3.16
C PHE A 138 4.85 11.03 2.90
N GLY A 139 5.40 11.15 1.69
CA GLY A 139 6.08 12.36 1.21
C GLY A 139 5.18 13.21 0.33
N ASP A 140 5.63 14.41 0.04
CA ASP A 140 5.00 15.33 -0.90
C ASP A 140 5.67 15.23 -2.26
N SER A 141 4.98 14.63 -3.24
CA SER A 141 5.52 14.44 -4.60
C SER A 141 5.79 15.76 -5.33
N SER A 142 5.14 16.85 -4.94
CA SER A 142 5.38 18.19 -5.53
C SER A 142 6.75 18.76 -5.19
N LYS A 143 7.39 18.23 -4.16
CA LYS A 143 8.73 18.62 -3.71
C LYS A 143 9.87 17.84 -4.37
N LEU A 144 9.54 16.84 -5.19
CA LEU A 144 10.55 16.07 -5.92
C LEU A 144 11.25 16.92 -6.98
N ALA A 145 12.55 16.75 -7.09
CA ALA A 145 13.38 17.44 -8.09
C ALA A 145 13.86 16.46 -9.16
N VAL A 146 13.97 16.94 -10.40
CA VAL A 146 14.58 16.20 -11.50
C VAL A 146 16.03 15.84 -11.13
N GLY A 147 16.41 14.58 -11.36
CA GLY A 147 17.69 14.04 -10.95
C GLY A 147 17.76 13.48 -9.54
N GLN A 148 16.71 13.64 -8.74
CA GLN A 148 16.63 13.04 -7.41
C GLN A 148 16.52 11.53 -7.53
N GLN A 149 17.32 10.80 -6.74
CA GLN A 149 17.26 9.34 -6.69
C GLN A 149 15.98 8.88 -5.98
N VAL A 150 15.30 7.90 -6.56
CA VAL A 150 14.10 7.28 -6.03
C VAL A 150 14.18 5.76 -6.15
N PHE A 151 13.40 5.07 -5.34
CA PHE A 151 13.31 3.61 -5.36
C PHE A 151 11.85 3.18 -5.47
N ALA A 152 11.59 2.22 -6.36
CA ALA A 152 10.32 1.51 -6.39
C ALA A 152 10.47 0.20 -5.61
N ILE A 153 9.53 -0.06 -4.71
CA ILE A 153 9.50 -1.28 -3.89
C ILE A 153 8.15 -1.93 -4.07
N GLY A 154 8.13 -3.22 -4.37
CA GLY A 154 6.91 -3.96 -4.59
C GLY A 154 7.04 -5.44 -4.30
N ASN A 155 5.95 -6.15 -4.49
CA ASN A 155 5.86 -7.61 -4.39
C ASN A 155 5.32 -8.18 -5.71
N PRO A 156 6.13 -8.21 -6.78
CA PRO A 156 5.63 -8.45 -8.13
C PRO A 156 5.19 -9.89 -8.41
N LEU A 157 5.66 -10.87 -7.66
CA LEU A 157 5.45 -12.31 -7.95
C LEU A 157 5.24 -13.14 -6.67
N GLY A 158 4.53 -12.61 -5.70
CA GLY A 158 4.25 -13.34 -4.46
C GLY A 158 5.41 -13.33 -3.46
N THR A 159 5.37 -14.26 -2.51
CA THR A 159 6.27 -14.28 -1.34
C THR A 159 7.74 -14.43 -1.65
N GLU A 160 8.09 -15.06 -2.77
CA GLU A 160 9.50 -15.30 -3.15
C GLU A 160 10.25 -14.01 -3.55
N PHE A 161 9.52 -12.99 -4.01
CA PHE A 161 10.06 -11.71 -4.46
C PHE A 161 9.62 -10.53 -3.60
N PHE A 162 9.22 -10.81 -2.37
CA PHE A 162 8.73 -9.81 -1.44
C PHE A 162 9.75 -8.68 -1.24
N GLY A 163 9.29 -7.44 -1.47
CA GLY A 163 10.12 -6.26 -1.28
C GLY A 163 11.21 -6.08 -2.33
N THR A 164 10.99 -6.53 -3.58
CA THR A 164 11.87 -6.21 -4.71
C THR A 164 12.06 -4.71 -4.83
N LEU A 165 13.32 -4.26 -4.85
CA LEU A 165 13.70 -2.86 -4.91
C LEU A 165 14.37 -2.56 -6.25
N THR A 166 13.89 -1.52 -6.93
CA THR A 166 14.47 -0.99 -8.16
C THR A 166 14.77 0.50 -7.99
N GLY A 167 15.98 0.93 -8.30
CA GLY A 167 16.40 2.32 -8.21
C GLY A 167 16.31 3.06 -9.54
N GLY A 168 16.08 4.36 -9.47
CA GLY A 168 16.06 5.26 -10.61
C GLY A 168 16.15 6.72 -10.20
N PHE A 169 15.91 7.61 -11.15
CA PHE A 169 15.94 9.06 -10.93
C PHE A 169 14.66 9.69 -11.47
N VAL A 170 14.23 10.75 -10.80
CA VAL A 170 13.14 11.60 -11.30
C VAL A 170 13.59 12.25 -12.60
N SER A 171 12.85 12.07 -13.68
CA SER A 171 13.22 12.55 -15.02
C SER A 171 12.40 13.75 -15.51
N ALA A 172 11.20 13.95 -14.99
CA ALA A 172 10.30 15.04 -15.35
C ALA A 172 9.28 15.32 -14.26
#